data_1b2f9af9a01175357e0c503dfcb1b4dc
#
_entry.id   1b2f9af9a01175357e0c503dfcb1b4dc
#
_cell.length_a   1.000
_cell.length_b   1.000
_cell.length_c   1.000
_cell.angle_alpha   90.00
_cell.angle_beta   90.00
_cell.angle_gamma   90.00
#
_symmetry.space_group_name_H-M   'P 1'
#
loop_
_entity.id
_entity.type
_entity.pdbx_description
1 polymer ?
#
loop_
_entity_poly.entity_id
_entity_poly.type
_entity_poly.pdbx_seq_one_letter_code
_entity_poly.pdbx_strand_id
1 'polypeptide(L)'
;VITETVTKGLNPDAGMKDSGIQWIGQMPAHWNCIRGKYILRYMQKPVKEDDGVITCFRDGEVTLRSNRREDGFTMSDKEIGYQGIDVGDLVVHGMDGFAGAIGISDSRGKASPVLNVLGTDQNKRYIMYYLRSMAYSDVFLALATGIRVRSCDLRWNKLAELMYPVPPIEEQEKIVEHIDSVVNKTNEVIADKKAQLDTIEEYKKSLIYEYVTGKKEVPVS
;
A
#
# COMPACT_ATOMS: atom_id res chain seq x y z
N VAL A 1 2.02 6.67 12.82
CA VAL A 1 2.02 7.87 11.96
C VAL A 1 0.94 7.79 10.89
N ILE A 2 1.03 6.89 9.87
CA ILE A 2 0.08 6.90 8.73
C ILE A 2 -1.37 6.81 9.21
N THR A 3 -1.72 5.82 10.04
CA THR A 3 -3.09 5.63 10.56
C THR A 3 -3.61 6.87 11.28
N GLU A 4 -2.82 7.47 12.13
CA GLU A 4 -3.22 8.69 12.85
C GLU A 4 -3.43 9.86 11.89
N THR A 5 -2.50 10.06 10.96
CA THR A 5 -2.57 11.18 10.03
C THR A 5 -3.81 11.11 9.13
N VAL A 6 -4.16 9.91 8.61
CA VAL A 6 -5.34 9.75 7.75
C VAL A 6 -6.67 9.71 8.51
N THR A 7 -6.67 9.60 9.84
CA THR A 7 -7.89 9.57 10.66
C THR A 7 -8.06 10.79 11.56
N LYS A 8 -6.95 11.43 11.97
CA LYS A 8 -6.95 12.56 12.92
C LYS A 8 -6.43 13.87 12.32
N GLY A 9 -5.89 13.84 11.08
CA GLY A 9 -5.29 15.02 10.44
C GLY A 9 -3.93 15.40 11.00
N LEU A 10 -3.48 16.60 10.64
CA LEU A 10 -2.16 17.14 11.01
C LEU A 10 -2.24 18.19 12.13
N ASN A 11 -3.43 18.74 12.40
CA ASN A 11 -3.60 19.78 13.42
C ASN A 11 -3.93 19.15 14.79
N PRO A 12 -3.01 19.17 15.77
CA PRO A 12 -3.24 18.58 17.10
C PRO A 12 -4.31 19.35 17.89
N ASP A 13 -4.56 20.63 17.56
CA ASP A 13 -5.51 21.49 18.25
C ASP A 13 -6.91 21.47 17.61
N ALA A 14 -7.12 20.64 16.59
CA ALA A 14 -8.43 20.51 15.95
C ALA A 14 -9.47 19.97 16.94
N GLY A 15 -10.65 20.61 16.96
CA GLY A 15 -11.79 20.03 17.68
C GLY A 15 -12.12 18.65 17.10
N MET A 16 -12.31 17.66 17.98
CA MET A 16 -12.56 16.27 17.57
C MET A 16 -14.03 15.88 17.78
N LYS A 17 -14.50 14.93 16.98
CA LYS A 17 -15.81 14.27 17.15
C LYS A 17 -15.67 12.76 16.99
N ASP A 18 -16.56 12.00 17.58
CA ASP A 18 -16.68 10.58 17.32
C ASP A 18 -17.24 10.36 15.90
N SER A 19 -16.55 9.55 15.11
CA SER A 19 -16.98 9.15 13.76
C SER A 19 -18.16 8.17 13.78
N GLY A 20 -18.43 7.52 14.91
CA GLY A 20 -19.34 6.37 15.03
C GLY A 20 -18.81 5.08 14.39
N ILE A 21 -17.57 5.06 13.93
CA ILE A 21 -16.92 3.93 13.27
C ILE A 21 -15.72 3.48 14.10
N GLN A 22 -15.76 2.25 14.58
CA GLN A 22 -14.82 1.71 15.57
C GLN A 22 -13.34 1.88 15.17
N TRP A 23 -12.98 1.63 13.91
CA TRP A 23 -11.59 1.71 13.44
C TRP A 23 -11.14 3.13 13.06
N ILE A 24 -12.06 4.08 12.92
CA ILE A 24 -11.74 5.50 12.74
C ILE A 24 -11.64 6.18 14.11
N GLY A 25 -12.62 5.89 14.99
CA GLY A 25 -12.73 6.49 16.32
C GLY A 25 -12.97 7.99 16.24
N GLN A 26 -12.14 8.75 16.96
CA GLN A 26 -12.18 10.22 16.94
C GLN A 26 -11.57 10.77 15.67
N MET A 27 -12.23 11.73 15.03
CA MET A 27 -11.75 12.44 13.84
C MET A 27 -12.01 13.94 13.98
N PRO A 28 -11.34 14.81 13.18
CA PRO A 28 -11.61 16.25 13.22
C PRO A 28 -13.09 16.58 12.99
N ALA A 29 -13.64 17.49 13.78
CA ALA A 29 -15.07 17.78 13.79
C ALA A 29 -15.60 18.28 12.44
N HIS A 30 -14.74 18.97 11.66
CA HIS A 30 -15.08 19.49 10.33
C HIS A 30 -15.01 18.45 9.21
N TRP A 31 -14.46 17.23 9.45
CA TRP A 31 -14.43 16.19 8.45
C TRP A 31 -15.78 15.50 8.31
N ASN A 32 -16.02 14.92 7.13
CA ASN A 32 -17.16 14.06 6.89
C ASN A 32 -16.72 12.58 6.88
N CYS A 33 -17.64 11.70 7.33
CA CYS A 33 -17.47 10.26 7.19
C CYS A 33 -18.47 9.77 6.14
N ILE A 34 -17.98 9.28 5.00
CA ILE A 34 -18.78 9.02 3.80
C ILE A 34 -18.57 7.58 3.33
N ARG A 35 -19.64 6.92 2.89
CA ARG A 35 -19.54 5.57 2.29
C ARG A 35 -18.81 5.62 0.95
N GLY A 36 -17.99 4.59 0.70
CA GLY A 36 -17.17 4.47 -0.50
C GLY A 36 -17.95 4.67 -1.80
N LYS A 37 -19.16 4.13 -1.92
CA LYS A 37 -20.00 4.28 -3.12
C LYS A 37 -20.33 5.72 -3.53
N TYR A 38 -20.18 6.68 -2.62
CA TYR A 38 -20.44 8.09 -2.92
C TYR A 38 -19.17 8.87 -3.30
N ILE A 39 -17.99 8.32 -3.04
CA ILE A 39 -16.70 8.96 -3.32
C ILE A 39 -15.80 8.16 -4.26
N LEU A 40 -16.11 6.88 -4.48
CA LEU A 40 -15.36 5.99 -5.36
C LEU A 40 -16.24 5.51 -6.51
N ARG A 41 -15.61 5.22 -7.64
CA ARG A 41 -16.22 4.61 -8.82
C ARG A 41 -15.42 3.37 -9.23
N TYR A 42 -16.10 2.25 -9.43
CA TYR A 42 -15.46 1.09 -10.02
C TYR A 42 -15.25 1.34 -11.51
N MET A 43 -14.00 1.26 -11.94
CA MET A 43 -13.61 1.52 -13.31
C MET A 43 -13.45 0.21 -14.07
N GLN A 44 -13.95 0.18 -15.32
CA GLN A 44 -13.66 -0.87 -16.29
C GLN A 44 -13.14 -0.21 -17.55
N LYS A 45 -11.85 -0.39 -17.82
CA LYS A 45 -11.17 0.22 -18.95
C LYS A 45 -10.86 -0.83 -20.02
N PRO A 46 -10.90 -0.47 -21.30
CA PRO A 46 -10.56 -1.39 -22.36
C PRO A 46 -9.09 -1.80 -22.28
N VAL A 47 -8.81 -3.07 -22.55
CA VAL A 47 -7.47 -3.60 -22.74
C VAL A 47 -7.01 -3.26 -24.15
N LYS A 48 -5.72 -2.90 -24.31
CA LYS A 48 -5.06 -2.71 -25.59
C LYS A 48 -4.24 -3.95 -25.94
N GLU A 49 -3.96 -4.14 -27.22
CA GLU A 49 -3.25 -5.32 -27.74
C GLU A 49 -1.85 -5.49 -27.09
N ASP A 50 -1.13 -4.38 -26.91
CA ASP A 50 0.22 -4.35 -26.36
C ASP A 50 0.27 -4.23 -24.83
N ASP A 51 -0.87 -4.29 -24.13
CA ASP A 51 -0.89 -4.14 -22.68
C ASP A 51 -0.19 -5.33 -21.98
N GLY A 52 0.92 -5.05 -21.31
CA GLY A 52 1.58 -5.98 -20.39
C GLY A 52 0.75 -6.20 -19.11
N VAL A 53 1.02 -7.27 -18.39
CA VAL A 53 0.27 -7.61 -17.17
C VAL A 53 0.73 -6.76 -15.99
N ILE A 54 -0.19 -6.03 -15.37
CA ILE A 54 0.01 -5.31 -14.11
C ILE A 54 -0.23 -6.25 -12.92
N THR A 55 0.61 -6.12 -11.91
CA THR A 55 0.47 -6.78 -10.62
C THR A 55 0.46 -5.73 -9.49
N CYS A 56 -0.41 -5.92 -8.52
CA CYS A 56 -0.45 -5.14 -7.29
C CYS A 56 0.19 -5.98 -6.17
N PHE A 57 1.35 -5.55 -5.69
CA PHE A 57 2.13 -6.27 -4.69
C PHE A 57 1.76 -5.85 -3.28
N ARG A 58 2.05 -6.69 -2.27
CA ARG A 58 1.69 -6.44 -0.86
C ARG A 58 2.41 -5.25 -0.23
N ASP A 59 3.55 -4.84 -0.77
CA ASP A 59 4.23 -3.60 -0.38
C ASP A 59 3.55 -2.33 -0.94
N GLY A 60 2.53 -2.50 -1.80
CA GLY A 60 1.73 -1.44 -2.39
C GLY A 60 2.24 -0.96 -3.74
N GLU A 61 3.28 -1.58 -4.29
CA GLU A 61 3.71 -1.30 -5.64
C GLU A 61 2.69 -1.88 -6.65
N VAL A 62 2.29 -1.05 -7.62
CA VAL A 62 1.40 -1.43 -8.72
C VAL A 62 2.13 -1.13 -10.01
N THR A 63 2.66 -2.16 -10.64
CA THR A 63 3.57 -2.03 -11.79
C THR A 63 3.42 -3.20 -12.76
N LEU A 64 4.04 -3.08 -13.93
CA LEU A 64 4.17 -4.20 -14.85
C LEU A 64 4.88 -5.38 -14.14
N ARG A 65 4.35 -6.58 -14.34
CA ARG A 65 4.92 -7.79 -13.75
C ARG A 65 6.40 -7.96 -14.14
N SER A 66 6.75 -7.67 -15.38
CA SER A 66 8.10 -7.72 -15.90
C SER A 66 9.10 -6.79 -15.20
N ASN A 67 8.63 -5.70 -14.57
CA ASN A 67 9.51 -4.76 -13.87
C ASN A 67 10.09 -5.34 -12.57
N ARG A 68 9.50 -6.40 -12.06
CA ARG A 68 9.85 -6.90 -10.74
C ARG A 68 10.33 -8.35 -10.72
N ARG A 69 9.67 -9.24 -11.46
CA ARG A 69 10.07 -10.63 -11.65
C ARG A 69 9.29 -11.28 -12.78
N GLU A 70 9.92 -12.24 -13.45
CA GLU A 70 9.35 -12.93 -14.59
C GLU A 70 8.70 -14.29 -14.23
N ASP A 71 9.03 -14.86 -13.06
CA ASP A 71 8.58 -16.17 -12.62
C ASP A 71 7.77 -16.15 -11.31
N GLY A 72 7.23 -17.31 -10.92
CA GLY A 72 6.52 -17.50 -9.65
C GLY A 72 5.07 -17.00 -9.66
N PHE A 73 4.45 -16.85 -10.83
CA PHE A 73 3.04 -16.50 -11.00
C PHE A 73 2.23 -17.65 -11.58
N THR A 74 0.97 -17.75 -11.15
CA THR A 74 -0.01 -18.56 -11.85
C THR A 74 -0.38 -17.84 -13.16
N MET A 75 0.03 -18.40 -14.28
CA MET A 75 -0.38 -17.95 -15.60
C MET A 75 -1.78 -18.51 -15.88
N SER A 76 -2.73 -17.65 -16.23
CA SER A 76 -4.01 -18.09 -16.77
C SER A 76 -3.86 -18.19 -18.28
N ASP A 77 -4.19 -19.36 -18.85
CA ASP A 77 -4.16 -19.58 -20.29
C ASP A 77 -5.18 -18.72 -21.06
N LYS A 78 -6.14 -18.12 -20.34
CA LYS A 78 -7.17 -17.25 -20.90
C LYS A 78 -7.31 -15.97 -20.07
N GLU A 79 -7.18 -14.84 -20.73
CA GLU A 79 -7.34 -13.49 -20.14
C GLU A 79 -8.81 -13.06 -20.07
N ILE A 80 -9.68 -13.94 -19.56
CA ILE A 80 -11.11 -13.65 -19.47
C ILE A 80 -11.38 -12.60 -18.41
N GLY A 81 -12.07 -11.52 -18.79
CA GLY A 81 -12.47 -10.44 -17.89
C GLY A 81 -11.34 -9.50 -17.47
N TYR A 82 -10.20 -9.52 -18.15
CA TYR A 82 -9.14 -8.55 -17.92
C TYR A 82 -9.60 -7.14 -18.25
N GLN A 83 -9.05 -6.16 -17.55
CA GLN A 83 -9.31 -4.74 -17.75
C GLN A 83 -8.01 -3.95 -17.84
N GLY A 84 -8.08 -2.80 -18.52
CA GLY A 84 -6.96 -1.87 -18.64
C GLY A 84 -6.72 -1.11 -17.33
N ILE A 85 -5.45 -0.81 -17.06
CA ILE A 85 -4.99 0.07 -15.98
C ILE A 85 -4.12 1.15 -16.61
N ASP A 86 -4.31 2.39 -16.21
CA ASP A 86 -3.47 3.51 -16.62
C ASP A 86 -2.55 3.96 -15.50
N VAL A 87 -1.48 4.67 -15.86
CA VAL A 87 -0.64 5.37 -14.88
C VAL A 87 -1.49 6.30 -14.02
N GLY A 88 -1.28 6.26 -12.72
CA GLY A 88 -2.02 7.06 -11.76
C GLY A 88 -3.38 6.48 -11.33
N ASP A 89 -3.72 5.27 -11.74
CA ASP A 89 -4.92 4.60 -11.25
C ASP A 89 -4.72 4.05 -9.83
N LEU A 90 -5.74 4.24 -9.00
CA LEU A 90 -5.81 3.59 -7.70
C LEU A 90 -6.26 2.14 -7.89
N VAL A 91 -5.44 1.21 -7.44
CA VAL A 91 -5.66 -0.23 -7.58
C VAL A 91 -5.70 -0.91 -6.23
N VAL A 92 -6.70 -1.75 -6.02
CA VAL A 92 -6.88 -2.57 -4.81
C VAL A 92 -6.99 -4.04 -5.21
N HIS A 93 -6.09 -4.87 -4.70
CA HIS A 93 -6.14 -6.31 -4.91
C HIS A 93 -7.26 -6.94 -4.07
N GLY A 94 -8.27 -7.53 -4.70
CA GLY A 94 -9.45 -8.05 -4.01
C GLY A 94 -9.15 -9.14 -2.97
N MET A 95 -8.09 -9.91 -3.15
CA MET A 95 -7.71 -11.00 -2.24
C MET A 95 -6.55 -10.65 -1.31
N ASP A 96 -5.56 -9.87 -1.79
CA ASP A 96 -4.34 -9.54 -1.03
C ASP A 96 -4.33 -8.10 -0.49
N GLY A 97 -5.41 -7.34 -0.72
CA GLY A 97 -5.53 -5.97 -0.20
C GLY A 97 -5.45 -5.90 1.32
N PHE A 98 -5.93 -6.93 2.04
CA PHE A 98 -5.78 -7.04 3.49
C PHE A 98 -4.31 -7.08 3.94
N ALA A 99 -3.40 -7.54 3.09
CA ALA A 99 -1.97 -7.61 3.34
C ALA A 99 -1.20 -6.41 2.74
N GLY A 100 -1.91 -5.34 2.34
CA GLY A 100 -1.30 -4.11 1.85
C GLY A 100 -1.18 -3.99 0.33
N ALA A 101 -1.70 -4.95 -0.46
CA ALA A 101 -1.72 -4.87 -1.93
C ALA A 101 -2.73 -3.80 -2.41
N ILE A 102 -2.39 -2.55 -2.17
CA ILE A 102 -3.17 -1.35 -2.47
C ILE A 102 -2.18 -0.25 -2.89
N GLY A 103 -2.30 0.30 -4.09
CA GLY A 103 -1.36 1.29 -4.57
C GLY A 103 -1.84 2.09 -5.78
N ILE A 104 -0.98 2.96 -6.24
CA ILE A 104 -1.17 3.74 -7.46
C ILE A 104 -0.30 3.14 -8.56
N SER A 105 -0.88 2.88 -9.72
CA SER A 105 -0.14 2.30 -10.84
C SER A 105 0.88 3.28 -11.41
N ASP A 106 2.10 2.82 -11.58
CA ASP A 106 3.19 3.55 -12.25
C ASP A 106 3.23 3.30 -13.76
N SER A 107 2.47 2.29 -14.23
CA SER A 107 2.53 1.80 -15.60
C SER A 107 1.15 1.66 -16.22
N ARG A 108 1.10 1.74 -17.55
CA ARG A 108 -0.05 1.29 -18.33
C ARG A 108 0.04 -0.22 -18.55
N GLY A 109 -1.12 -0.91 -18.46
CA GLY A 109 -1.19 -2.34 -18.76
C GLY A 109 -2.59 -2.91 -18.56
N LYS A 110 -2.68 -4.23 -18.46
CA LYS A 110 -3.90 -4.99 -18.20
C LYS A 110 -3.81 -5.77 -16.90
N ALA A 111 -4.95 -6.01 -16.27
CA ALA A 111 -5.01 -6.79 -15.03
C ALA A 111 -6.18 -7.75 -15.02
N SER A 112 -6.02 -8.83 -14.25
CA SER A 112 -7.07 -9.79 -13.98
C SER A 112 -8.22 -9.17 -13.19
N PRO A 113 -9.44 -9.73 -13.21
CA PRO A 113 -10.60 -9.22 -12.49
C PRO A 113 -10.46 -9.15 -10.96
N VAL A 114 -9.41 -9.75 -10.41
CA VAL A 114 -9.13 -9.67 -8.96
C VAL A 114 -8.62 -8.29 -8.54
N LEU A 115 -8.11 -7.49 -9.48
CA LEU A 115 -7.71 -6.11 -9.22
C LEU A 115 -8.89 -5.16 -9.45
N ASN A 116 -9.25 -4.40 -8.43
CA ASN A 116 -10.23 -3.32 -8.56
C ASN A 116 -9.50 -2.04 -8.95
N VAL A 117 -9.90 -1.44 -10.07
CA VAL A 117 -9.45 -0.11 -10.49
C VAL A 117 -10.48 0.90 -10.02
N LEU A 118 -10.06 1.88 -9.23
CA LEU A 118 -10.95 2.84 -8.59
C LEU A 118 -10.70 4.26 -9.11
N GLY A 119 -11.77 4.90 -9.54
CA GLY A 119 -11.84 6.33 -9.82
C GLY A 119 -12.39 7.08 -8.62
N THR A 120 -11.95 8.33 -8.42
CA THR A 120 -12.44 9.23 -7.36
C THR A 120 -12.17 10.68 -7.71
N ASP A 121 -12.99 11.57 -7.16
CA ASP A 121 -12.75 13.03 -7.18
C ASP A 121 -11.98 13.49 -5.93
N GLN A 122 -11.69 12.57 -5.00
CA GLN A 122 -10.80 12.78 -3.87
C GLN A 122 -9.33 12.59 -4.29
N ASN A 123 -8.39 12.97 -3.43
CA ASN A 123 -6.99 12.63 -3.65
C ASN A 123 -6.78 11.11 -3.60
N LYS A 124 -6.41 10.50 -4.73
CA LYS A 124 -6.24 9.04 -4.83
C LYS A 124 -5.21 8.50 -3.84
N ARG A 125 -4.13 9.25 -3.57
CA ARG A 125 -3.08 8.84 -2.63
C ARG A 125 -3.57 8.89 -1.18
N TYR A 126 -4.42 9.88 -0.84
CA TYR A 126 -5.08 9.92 0.46
C TYR A 126 -5.94 8.67 0.68
N ILE A 127 -6.79 8.33 -0.29
CA ILE A 127 -7.62 7.11 -0.25
C ILE A 127 -6.73 5.86 -0.15
N MET A 128 -5.66 5.79 -0.92
CA MET A 128 -4.68 4.69 -0.85
C MET A 128 -4.10 4.56 0.55
N TYR A 129 -3.62 5.64 1.16
CA TYR A 129 -3.05 5.62 2.51
C TYR A 129 -4.07 5.23 3.57
N TYR A 130 -5.31 5.71 3.46
CA TYR A 130 -6.39 5.28 4.35
C TYR A 130 -6.66 3.78 4.24
N LEU A 131 -6.81 3.24 3.04
CA LEU A 131 -7.03 1.80 2.85
C LEU A 131 -5.83 0.97 3.32
N ARG A 132 -4.60 1.41 3.08
CA ARG A 132 -3.40 0.75 3.60
C ARG A 132 -3.32 0.80 5.12
N SER A 133 -3.73 1.89 5.75
CA SER A 133 -3.80 1.97 7.21
C SER A 133 -4.75 0.92 7.80
N MET A 134 -5.88 0.67 7.16
CA MET A 134 -6.82 -0.40 7.54
C MET A 134 -6.19 -1.79 7.39
N ALA A 135 -5.40 -2.01 6.33
CA ALA A 135 -4.67 -3.27 6.14
C ALA A 135 -3.65 -3.52 7.26
N TYR A 136 -2.85 -2.51 7.59
CA TYR A 136 -1.81 -2.63 8.61
C TYR A 136 -2.32 -2.65 10.06
N SER A 137 -3.56 -2.24 10.28
CA SER A 137 -4.24 -2.29 11.59
C SER A 137 -5.20 -3.48 11.71
N ASP A 138 -5.10 -4.47 10.83
CA ASP A 138 -5.92 -5.70 10.77
C ASP A 138 -7.44 -5.45 10.68
N VAL A 139 -7.86 -4.24 10.32
CA VAL A 139 -9.28 -3.88 10.21
C VAL A 139 -9.98 -4.74 9.16
N PHE A 140 -9.35 -4.98 8.01
CA PHE A 140 -9.93 -5.85 6.99
C PHE A 140 -10.08 -7.29 7.44
N LEU A 141 -9.16 -7.80 8.26
CA LEU A 141 -9.25 -9.12 8.86
C LEU A 141 -10.41 -9.19 9.88
N ALA A 142 -10.58 -8.15 10.67
CA ALA A 142 -11.70 -8.06 11.64
C ALA A 142 -13.08 -7.96 10.95
N LEU A 143 -13.12 -7.33 9.75
CA LEU A 143 -14.35 -7.23 8.95
C LEU A 143 -14.63 -8.47 8.08
N ALA A 144 -13.69 -9.42 8.02
CA ALA A 144 -13.85 -10.63 7.24
C ALA A 144 -14.92 -11.56 7.86
N THR A 145 -15.86 -12.04 7.04
CA THR A 145 -16.97 -12.90 7.47
C THR A 145 -16.66 -14.40 7.38
N GLY A 146 -15.43 -14.77 7.00
CA GLY A 146 -15.04 -16.16 6.78
C GLY A 146 -13.96 -16.68 7.72
N ILE A 147 -13.90 -18.01 7.88
CA ILE A 147 -12.99 -18.72 8.81
C ILE A 147 -11.52 -18.68 8.36
N ARG A 148 -11.23 -18.32 7.10
CA ARG A 148 -9.87 -18.31 6.54
C ARG A 148 -9.40 -16.87 6.30
N VAL A 149 -8.12 -16.61 6.56
CA VAL A 149 -7.46 -15.31 6.27
C VAL A 149 -7.66 -14.88 4.81
N ARG A 150 -7.70 -15.83 3.86
CA ARG A 150 -8.01 -15.58 2.44
C ARG A 150 -9.49 -15.28 2.14
N SER A 151 -10.37 -15.30 3.14
CA SER A 151 -11.78 -14.89 2.98
C SER A 151 -11.98 -13.37 3.15
N CYS A 152 -10.91 -12.63 3.35
CA CYS A 152 -10.93 -11.17 3.30
C CYS A 152 -11.12 -10.74 1.84
N ASP A 153 -12.36 -10.54 1.42
CA ASP A 153 -12.73 -10.12 0.07
C ASP A 153 -12.88 -8.60 0.02
N LEU A 154 -11.94 -7.93 -0.64
CA LEU A 154 -11.96 -6.48 -0.87
C LEU A 154 -12.43 -6.12 -2.28
N ARG A 155 -13.36 -6.88 -2.84
CA ARG A 155 -14.01 -6.49 -4.10
C ARG A 155 -14.85 -5.24 -3.93
N TRP A 156 -15.24 -4.68 -5.06
CA TRP A 156 -15.98 -3.42 -5.13
C TRP A 156 -17.17 -3.33 -4.15
N ASN A 157 -17.99 -4.36 -4.05
CA ASN A 157 -19.14 -4.36 -3.14
C ASN A 157 -18.76 -4.09 -1.68
N LYS A 158 -17.60 -4.55 -1.22
CA LYS A 158 -17.08 -4.27 0.13
C LYS A 158 -16.48 -2.88 0.22
N LEU A 159 -15.62 -2.49 -0.73
CA LEU A 159 -15.02 -1.15 -0.77
C LEU A 159 -16.07 -0.04 -0.85
N ALA A 160 -17.17 -0.28 -1.57
CA ALA A 160 -18.30 0.64 -1.72
C ALA A 160 -19.06 0.90 -0.40
N GLU A 161 -19.13 -0.07 0.49
CA GLU A 161 -19.84 0.04 1.77
C GLU A 161 -18.94 0.48 2.95
N LEU A 162 -17.60 0.46 2.78
CA LEU A 162 -16.70 0.99 3.79
C LEU A 162 -16.94 2.49 4.03
N MET A 163 -16.70 2.92 5.27
CA MET A 163 -16.74 4.31 5.65
C MET A 163 -15.35 4.94 5.53
N TYR A 164 -15.29 6.11 4.94
CA TYR A 164 -14.06 6.86 4.68
C TYR A 164 -14.13 8.20 5.39
N PRO A 165 -13.12 8.59 6.19
CA PRO A 165 -12.97 9.95 6.65
C PRO A 165 -12.56 10.81 5.45
N VAL A 166 -13.28 11.89 5.21
CA VAL A 166 -13.08 12.75 4.04
C VAL A 166 -12.84 14.18 4.50
N PRO A 167 -11.56 14.58 4.62
CA PRO A 167 -11.17 15.99 4.82
C PRO A 167 -11.50 16.83 3.58
N PRO A 168 -11.46 18.16 3.69
CA PRO A 168 -11.36 19.04 2.52
C PRO A 168 -10.17 18.65 1.64
N ILE A 169 -10.30 18.83 0.31
CA ILE A 169 -9.28 18.38 -0.66
C ILE A 169 -7.87 18.95 -0.38
N GLU A 170 -7.80 20.21 -0.01
CA GLU A 170 -6.54 20.88 0.36
C GLU A 170 -5.88 20.26 1.60
N GLU A 171 -6.66 19.73 2.51
CA GLU A 171 -6.16 19.05 3.70
C GLU A 171 -5.70 17.62 3.35
N GLN A 172 -6.40 16.94 2.43
CA GLN A 172 -5.95 15.65 1.88
C GLN A 172 -4.58 15.76 1.23
N GLU A 173 -4.34 16.84 0.45
CA GLU A 173 -3.05 17.11 -0.19
C GLU A 173 -1.93 17.27 0.85
N LYS A 174 -2.14 18.09 1.87
CA LYS A 174 -1.17 18.30 2.97
C LYS A 174 -0.88 17.00 3.73
N ILE A 175 -1.91 16.19 3.98
CA ILE A 175 -1.76 14.88 4.62
C ILE A 175 -0.88 13.98 3.75
N VAL A 176 -1.12 13.92 2.45
CA VAL A 176 -0.33 13.12 1.51
C VAL A 176 1.12 13.59 1.49
N GLU A 177 1.38 14.89 1.33
CA GLU A 177 2.72 15.47 1.35
C GLU A 177 3.48 15.13 2.64
N HIS A 178 2.80 15.25 3.78
CA HIS A 178 3.40 14.89 5.08
C HIS A 178 3.78 13.40 5.14
N ILE A 179 2.86 12.51 4.77
CA ILE A 179 3.11 11.06 4.78
C ILE A 179 4.25 10.70 3.82
N ASP A 180 4.24 11.27 2.60
CA ASP A 180 5.28 11.04 1.61
C ASP A 180 6.66 11.47 2.13
N SER A 181 6.74 12.64 2.77
CA SER A 181 7.98 13.12 3.38
C SER A 181 8.50 12.15 4.47
N VAL A 182 7.61 11.66 5.33
CA VAL A 182 7.98 10.71 6.39
C VAL A 182 8.42 9.36 5.80
N VAL A 183 7.69 8.86 4.80
CA VAL A 183 8.01 7.58 4.14
C VAL A 183 9.36 7.68 3.42
N ASN A 184 9.62 8.76 2.68
CA ASN A 184 10.90 8.95 1.99
C ASN A 184 12.08 9.01 2.97
N LYS A 185 11.99 9.81 4.02
CA LYS A 185 13.03 9.88 5.06
C LYS A 185 13.27 8.53 5.74
N THR A 186 12.19 7.78 5.98
CA THR A 186 12.30 6.45 6.58
C THR A 186 13.01 5.48 5.64
N ASN A 187 12.69 5.51 4.34
CA ASN A 187 13.34 4.68 3.33
C ASN A 187 14.83 5.02 3.16
N GLU A 188 15.21 6.29 3.21
CA GLU A 188 16.62 6.73 3.23
C GLU A 188 17.36 6.12 4.43
N VAL A 189 16.79 6.23 5.63
CA VAL A 189 17.39 5.64 6.84
C VAL A 189 17.51 4.12 6.72
N ILE A 190 16.52 3.45 6.16
CA ILE A 190 16.56 1.99 5.91
C ILE A 190 17.68 1.64 4.94
N ALA A 191 17.82 2.40 3.84
CA ALA A 191 18.88 2.20 2.85
C ALA A 191 20.29 2.35 3.48
N ASP A 192 20.49 3.41 4.27
CA ASP A 192 21.75 3.64 4.98
C ASP A 192 22.07 2.51 5.97
N LYS A 193 21.06 2.02 6.70
CA LYS A 193 21.24 0.90 7.63
C LYS A 193 21.59 -0.41 6.93
N LYS A 194 21.00 -0.67 5.77
CA LYS A 194 21.35 -1.84 4.94
C LYS A 194 22.81 -1.75 4.47
N ALA A 195 23.23 -0.59 3.94
CA ALA A 195 24.63 -0.38 3.53
C ALA A 195 25.62 -0.56 4.68
N GLN A 196 25.29 -0.09 5.89
CA GLN A 196 26.09 -0.33 7.09
C GLN A 196 26.19 -1.83 7.44
N LEU A 197 25.09 -2.58 7.34
CA LEU A 197 25.10 -4.03 7.57
C LEU A 197 26.00 -4.75 6.57
N ASP A 198 25.87 -4.43 5.27
CA ASP A 198 26.72 -5.02 4.23
C ASP A 198 28.21 -4.77 4.51
N THR A 199 28.57 -3.54 4.89
CA THR A 199 29.94 -3.18 5.28
C THR A 199 30.45 -3.98 6.48
N ILE A 200 29.61 -4.17 7.50
CA ILE A 200 29.96 -4.95 8.70
C ILE A 200 30.14 -6.44 8.34
N GLU A 201 29.33 -6.97 7.44
CA GLU A 201 29.48 -8.35 6.96
C GLU A 201 30.77 -8.56 6.18
N GLU A 202 31.15 -7.62 5.32
CA GLU A 202 32.42 -7.65 4.59
C GLU A 202 33.62 -7.54 5.55
N TYR A 203 33.54 -6.65 6.53
CA TYR A 203 34.58 -6.52 7.55
C TYR A 203 34.72 -7.82 8.37
N LYS A 204 33.62 -8.44 8.78
CA LYS A 204 33.63 -9.74 9.47
C LYS A 204 34.32 -10.82 8.63
N LYS A 205 34.00 -10.89 7.33
CA LYS A 205 34.65 -11.85 6.42
C LYS A 205 36.16 -11.59 6.30
N SER A 206 36.57 -10.32 6.19
CA SER A 206 37.98 -9.94 6.16
C SER A 206 38.73 -10.33 7.43
N LEU A 207 38.14 -10.04 8.60
CA LEU A 207 38.74 -10.42 9.89
C LEU A 207 38.92 -11.94 10.01
N ILE A 208 37.89 -12.73 9.66
CA ILE A 208 37.96 -14.20 9.68
C ILE A 208 39.11 -14.67 8.80
N TYR A 209 39.21 -14.12 7.57
CA TYR A 209 40.28 -14.45 6.65
C TYR A 209 41.69 -14.11 7.22
N GLU A 210 41.86 -12.93 7.80
CA GLU A 210 43.14 -12.49 8.37
C GLU A 210 43.61 -13.39 9.50
N TYR A 211 42.70 -13.75 10.43
CA TYR A 211 43.04 -14.65 11.54
C TYR A 211 43.27 -16.09 11.09
N VAL A 212 42.43 -16.64 10.21
CA VAL A 212 42.55 -18.04 9.75
C VAL A 212 43.81 -18.24 8.89
N THR A 213 44.22 -17.22 8.13
CA THR A 213 45.42 -17.29 7.28
C THR A 213 46.70 -16.88 8.00
N GLY A 214 46.65 -16.55 9.28
CA GLY A 214 47.81 -16.11 10.08
C GLY A 214 48.35 -14.73 9.73
N LYS A 215 47.58 -13.93 8.96
CA LYS A 215 47.93 -12.54 8.68
C LYS A 215 47.77 -11.63 9.88
N LYS A 216 47.00 -12.05 10.84
CA LYS A 216 46.74 -11.34 12.09
C LYS A 216 46.84 -12.32 13.27
N GLU A 217 47.63 -11.97 14.29
CA GLU A 217 47.77 -12.79 15.47
C GLU A 217 46.58 -12.57 16.42
N VAL A 218 46.13 -13.66 17.05
CA VAL A 218 45.12 -13.57 18.12
C VAL A 218 45.82 -13.03 19.37
N PRO A 219 45.33 -11.94 19.97
CA PRO A 219 45.90 -11.45 21.25
C PRO A 219 45.83 -12.53 22.30
N VAL A 220 46.99 -13.00 22.79
CA VAL A 220 47.05 -13.91 23.93
C VAL A 220 46.80 -13.07 25.17
N SER A 221 45.67 -13.30 25.85
CA SER A 221 45.34 -12.68 27.14
C SER A 221 46.07 -13.35 28.29
#